data_1fe3bc59d615a2aab792f6618c5ca0b0
#
_entry.id   1fe3bc59d615a2aab792f6618c5ca0b0
#
_cell.length_a   1.000
_cell.length_b   1.000
_cell.length_c   1.000
_cell.angle_alpha   90.00
_cell.angle_beta   90.00
_cell.angle_gamma   90.00
#
_symmetry.space_group_name_H-M   'P 1'
#
loop_
_entity.id
_entity.type
_entity.pdbx_description
1 polymer ?
#
loop_
_entity_poly.entity_id
_entity_poly.type
_entity_poly.pdbx_seq_one_letter_code
_entity_poly.pdbx_strand_id
1 'polypeptide(L)'
;MEPNRTIIDTDILIDFLRNRKESVEFVTQLEKKKAILSSTAINAFELYYGAHKSKQSTQTLQATKNLLDRLVLFPLTLRSAQKAGHIYAELELKGNPIGLRDTFIAAIALTRRCSIATKNIAHFKKVKDLNVITL
;
A
#
# COMPACT_ATOMS: atom_id res chain seq x y z
N MET A 1 -0.97 5.72 -16.21
CA MET A 1 -0.73 5.74 -14.76
C MET A 1 0.10 6.95 -14.41
N GLU A 2 -0.27 7.66 -13.37
CA GLU A 2 0.40 8.89 -13.01
C GLU A 2 1.67 8.60 -12.23
N PRO A 3 2.86 9.00 -12.72
CA PRO A 3 4.11 8.65 -12.05
C PRO A 3 4.28 9.30 -10.68
N ASN A 4 3.50 10.36 -10.40
CA ASN A 4 3.59 11.09 -9.13
C ASN A 4 2.70 10.54 -8.03
N ARG A 5 1.91 9.50 -8.32
CA ARG A 5 0.98 8.92 -7.36
C ARG A 5 1.44 7.52 -7.01
N THR A 6 1.84 7.34 -5.77
CA THR A 6 2.36 6.05 -5.31
C THR A 6 1.66 5.64 -4.02
N ILE A 7 1.04 4.47 -4.05
CA ILE A 7 0.56 3.81 -2.85
C ILE A 7 1.74 3.07 -2.25
N ILE A 8 2.02 3.34 -0.98
CA ILE A 8 3.11 2.69 -0.25
C ILE A 8 2.51 1.57 0.59
N ASP A 9 2.98 0.34 0.34
CA ASP A 9 2.48 -0.84 1.05
C ASP A 9 2.96 -0.87 2.49
N THR A 10 2.26 -1.64 3.31
CA THR A 10 2.49 -1.76 4.75
C THR A 10 3.91 -2.16 5.09
N ASP A 11 4.50 -3.08 4.33
CA ASP A 11 5.88 -3.54 4.60
C ASP A 11 6.89 -2.40 4.57
N ILE A 12 6.76 -1.50 3.60
CA ILE A 12 7.63 -0.33 3.49
C ILE A 12 7.32 0.67 4.61
N LEU A 13 6.03 0.88 4.90
CA LEU A 13 5.62 1.80 5.97
C LEU A 13 6.13 1.33 7.35
N ILE A 14 6.06 0.04 7.63
CA ILE A 14 6.59 -0.54 8.87
C ILE A 14 8.10 -0.30 8.94
N ASP A 15 8.82 -0.57 7.87
CA ASP A 15 10.26 -0.36 7.83
C ASP A 15 10.62 1.12 7.99
N PHE A 16 9.81 2.01 7.42
CA PHE A 16 9.98 3.45 7.62
C PHE A 16 9.83 3.80 9.11
N LEU A 17 8.80 3.27 9.78
CA LEU A 17 8.58 3.50 11.21
C LEU A 17 9.72 2.95 12.06
N ARG A 18 10.36 1.87 11.61
CA ARG A 18 11.52 1.27 12.27
C ARG A 18 12.84 1.94 11.88
N ASN A 19 12.76 3.03 11.15
CA ASN A 19 13.92 3.80 10.68
C ASN A 19 14.89 2.96 9.84
N ARG A 20 14.37 2.02 9.05
CA ARG A 20 15.18 1.24 8.11
C ARG A 20 15.64 2.14 6.97
N LYS A 21 16.94 2.13 6.72
CA LYS A 21 17.58 3.07 5.80
C LYS A 21 16.96 3.10 4.40
N GLU A 22 16.77 1.93 3.80
CA GLU A 22 16.22 1.84 2.44
C GLU A 22 14.83 2.47 2.33
N SER A 23 13.96 2.19 3.30
CA SER A 23 12.60 2.71 3.29
C SER A 23 12.57 4.21 3.56
N VAL A 24 13.42 4.69 4.48
CA VAL A 24 13.54 6.13 4.76
C VAL A 24 14.03 6.87 3.51
N GLU A 25 15.05 6.34 2.85
CA GLU A 25 15.57 6.93 1.61
C GLU A 25 14.52 6.95 0.50
N PHE A 26 13.78 5.86 0.35
CA PHE A 26 12.75 5.75 -0.67
C PHE A 26 11.67 6.80 -0.48
N VAL A 27 11.14 6.92 0.73
CA VAL A 27 10.10 7.92 1.05
C VAL A 27 10.63 9.33 0.86
N THR A 28 11.86 9.59 1.32
CA THR A 28 12.51 10.89 1.17
C THR A 28 12.66 11.27 -0.31
N GLN A 29 13.07 10.32 -1.16
CA GLN A 29 13.19 10.55 -2.58
C GLN A 29 11.85 10.90 -3.23
N LEU A 30 10.79 10.19 -2.86
CA LEU A 30 9.46 10.49 -3.35
C LEU A 30 9.01 11.90 -2.95
N GLU A 31 9.28 12.28 -1.71
CA GLU A 31 8.94 13.62 -1.22
C GLU A 31 9.70 14.71 -1.98
N LYS A 32 10.99 14.48 -2.26
CA LYS A 32 11.81 15.42 -3.03
C LYS A 32 11.30 15.60 -4.44
N LYS A 33 10.74 14.55 -5.03
CA LYS A 33 10.16 14.62 -6.38
C LYS A 33 8.74 15.20 -6.37
N LYS A 34 8.28 15.65 -5.22
CA LYS A 34 6.92 16.17 -5.02
C LYS A 34 5.85 15.15 -5.42
N ALA A 35 6.16 13.87 -5.26
CA ALA A 35 5.19 12.80 -5.47
C ALA A 35 4.12 12.87 -4.39
N ILE A 36 2.89 12.50 -4.75
CA ILE A 36 1.82 12.37 -3.77
C ILE A 36 2.01 11.02 -3.09
N LEU A 37 2.38 11.07 -1.79
CA LEU A 37 2.52 9.88 -0.98
C LEU A 37 1.14 9.45 -0.52
N SER A 38 0.79 8.21 -0.82
CA SER A 38 -0.53 7.67 -0.49
C SER A 38 -0.43 6.26 0.03
N SER A 39 -1.50 5.79 0.61
CA SER A 39 -1.69 4.41 0.98
C SER A 39 -3.20 4.12 0.97
N THR A 40 -3.63 3.03 1.58
CA THR A 40 -5.04 2.68 1.61
C THR A 40 -5.53 2.49 3.04
N ALA A 41 -6.86 2.50 3.21
CA ALA A 41 -7.48 2.18 4.49
C ALA A 41 -7.10 0.78 4.97
N ILE A 42 -6.84 -0.15 4.04
CA ILE A 42 -6.43 -1.52 4.38
C ILE A 42 -5.04 -1.50 5.01
N ASN A 43 -4.11 -0.73 4.44
CA ASN A 43 -2.78 -0.56 5.00
C ASN A 43 -2.85 0.14 6.37
N ALA A 44 -3.70 1.15 6.50
CA ALA A 44 -3.90 1.84 7.77
C ALA A 44 -4.40 0.87 8.85
N PHE A 45 -5.36 0.02 8.51
CA PHE A 45 -5.84 -1.03 9.41
C PHE A 45 -4.68 -1.90 9.90
N GLU A 46 -3.83 -2.36 8.98
CA GLU A 46 -2.71 -3.23 9.34
C GLU A 46 -1.72 -2.53 10.28
N LEU A 47 -1.44 -1.27 10.04
CA LEU A 47 -0.55 -0.49 10.90
C LEU A 47 -1.14 -0.32 12.30
N TYR A 48 -2.43 0.00 12.41
CA TYR A 48 -3.09 0.14 13.71
C TYR A 48 -3.18 -1.19 14.44
N TYR A 49 -3.48 -2.27 13.70
CA TYR A 49 -3.50 -3.61 14.29
C TYR A 49 -2.13 -3.97 14.88
N GLY A 50 -1.06 -3.74 14.12
CA GLY A 50 0.29 -3.99 14.61
C GLY A 50 0.67 -3.12 15.80
N ALA A 51 0.25 -1.85 15.78
CA ALA A 51 0.53 -0.91 16.87
C ALA A 51 -0.16 -1.35 18.18
N HIS A 52 -1.41 -1.79 18.09
CA HIS A 52 -2.14 -2.29 19.27
C HIS A 52 -1.52 -3.55 19.86
N LYS A 53 -0.89 -4.38 19.03
CA LYS A 53 -0.21 -5.60 19.50
C LYS A 53 1.19 -5.33 20.02
N SER A 54 1.73 -4.15 19.81
CA SER A 54 3.08 -3.78 20.23
C SER A 54 3.17 -3.69 21.76
N LYS A 55 4.34 -4.05 22.31
CA LYS A 55 4.62 -3.89 23.74
C LYS A 55 4.65 -2.43 24.16
N GLN A 56 4.92 -1.52 23.23
CA GLN A 56 4.93 -0.07 23.46
C GLN A 56 3.80 0.58 22.67
N SER A 57 2.59 0.07 22.87
CA SER A 57 1.45 0.42 22.04
C SER A 57 1.18 1.93 21.99
N THR A 58 1.30 2.66 23.11
CA THR A 58 1.05 4.10 23.12
C THR A 58 1.99 4.85 22.19
N GLN A 59 3.29 4.55 22.25
CA GLN A 59 4.29 5.18 21.37
C GLN A 59 4.08 4.78 19.92
N THR A 60 3.82 3.51 19.67
CA THR A 60 3.63 2.99 18.31
C THR A 60 2.36 3.55 17.68
N LEU A 61 1.28 3.67 18.45
CA LEU A 61 0.05 4.30 17.98
C LEU A 61 0.26 5.76 17.58
N GLN A 62 1.01 6.50 18.40
CA GLN A 62 1.30 7.90 18.08
C GLN A 62 2.16 8.03 16.82
N ALA A 63 3.18 7.19 16.68
CA ALA A 63 4.03 7.18 15.49
C ALA A 63 3.23 6.80 14.24
N THR A 64 2.34 5.83 14.36
CA THR A 64 1.45 5.41 13.28
C THR A 64 0.55 6.56 12.84
N LYS A 65 -0.09 7.22 13.80
CA LYS A 65 -0.96 8.38 13.51
C LYS A 65 -0.17 9.47 12.79
N ASN A 66 1.01 9.80 13.30
CA ASN A 66 1.84 10.85 12.68
C ASN A 66 2.24 10.50 11.25
N LEU A 67 2.56 9.24 10.98
CA LEU A 67 2.88 8.80 9.63
C LEU A 67 1.66 8.90 8.72
N LEU A 68 0.53 8.38 9.15
CA LEU A 68 -0.69 8.38 8.33
C LEU A 68 -1.19 9.79 8.02
N ASP A 69 -0.96 10.74 8.93
CA ASP A 69 -1.32 12.15 8.72
C ASP A 69 -0.52 12.77 7.55
N ARG A 70 0.60 12.18 7.16
CA ARG A 70 1.43 12.64 6.04
C ARG A 70 0.99 12.03 4.71
N LEU A 71 0.06 11.10 4.72
CA LEU A 71 -0.32 10.33 3.53
C LEU A 71 -1.74 10.66 3.11
N VAL A 72 -1.99 10.59 1.82
CA VAL A 72 -3.35 10.52 1.29
C VAL A 72 -3.81 9.07 1.43
N LEU A 73 -4.91 8.84 2.13
CA LEU A 73 -5.41 7.49 2.39
C LEU A 73 -6.67 7.24 1.56
N PHE A 74 -6.61 6.26 0.68
CA PHE A 74 -7.74 5.91 -0.18
C PHE A 74 -8.57 4.79 0.45
N PRO A 75 -9.89 4.97 0.53
CA PRO A 75 -10.78 3.92 1.02
C PRO A 75 -11.03 2.87 -0.07
N LEU A 76 -11.58 1.73 0.35
CA LEU A 76 -12.18 0.77 -0.58
C LEU A 76 -13.58 1.30 -0.93
N THR A 77 -13.73 1.82 -2.14
CA THR A 77 -15.02 2.34 -2.63
C THR A 77 -15.79 1.25 -3.35
N LEU A 78 -17.05 1.53 -3.69
CA LEU A 78 -17.83 0.61 -4.51
C LEU A 78 -17.13 0.35 -5.86
N ARG A 79 -16.55 1.39 -6.46
CA ARG A 79 -15.82 1.27 -7.72
C ARG A 79 -14.59 0.37 -7.57
N SER A 80 -13.80 0.55 -6.53
CA SER A 80 -12.63 -0.31 -6.31
C SER A 80 -13.04 -1.72 -5.90
N ALA A 81 -14.16 -1.89 -5.18
CA ALA A 81 -14.68 -3.22 -4.87
C ALA A 81 -15.08 -3.97 -6.14
N GLN A 82 -15.72 -3.28 -7.10
CA GLN A 82 -16.07 -3.86 -8.39
C GLN A 82 -14.82 -4.31 -9.15
N LYS A 83 -13.79 -3.48 -9.18
CA LYS A 83 -12.53 -3.82 -9.82
C LYS A 83 -11.84 -4.99 -9.12
N ALA A 84 -11.89 -5.01 -7.78
CA ALA A 84 -11.32 -6.10 -6.98
C ALA A 84 -12.00 -7.44 -7.30
N GLY A 85 -13.32 -7.44 -7.42
CA GLY A 85 -14.06 -8.65 -7.81
C GLY A 85 -13.62 -9.22 -9.14
N HIS A 86 -13.41 -8.35 -10.11
CA HIS A 86 -12.90 -8.75 -11.43
C HIS A 86 -11.50 -9.35 -11.34
N ILE A 87 -10.58 -8.66 -10.64
CA ILE A 87 -9.19 -9.13 -10.47
C ILE A 87 -9.16 -10.47 -9.76
N TYR A 88 -9.89 -10.57 -8.67
CA TYR A 88 -9.89 -11.78 -7.85
C TYR A 88 -10.38 -13.00 -8.63
N ALA A 89 -11.51 -12.85 -9.32
CA ALA A 89 -12.07 -13.93 -10.14
C ALA A 89 -11.13 -14.33 -11.28
N GLU A 90 -10.52 -13.35 -11.96
CA GLU A 90 -9.61 -13.62 -13.07
C GLU A 90 -8.38 -14.41 -12.61
N LEU A 91 -7.78 -14.00 -11.48
CA LEU A 91 -6.59 -14.69 -10.98
C LEU A 91 -6.91 -16.09 -10.45
N GLU A 92 -8.09 -16.27 -9.82
CA GLU A 92 -8.51 -17.61 -9.41
C GLU A 92 -8.71 -18.53 -10.61
N LEU A 93 -9.36 -18.04 -11.66
CA LEU A 93 -9.58 -18.83 -12.88
C LEU A 93 -8.27 -19.24 -13.54
N LYS A 94 -7.23 -18.43 -13.43
CA LYS A 94 -5.91 -18.76 -13.96
C LYS A 94 -5.08 -19.64 -13.02
N GLY A 95 -5.64 -20.00 -11.87
CA GLY A 95 -4.91 -20.77 -10.85
C GLY A 95 -3.79 -20.00 -10.18
N ASN A 96 -3.92 -18.67 -10.11
CA ASN A 96 -2.84 -17.79 -9.69
C ASN A 96 -3.31 -16.71 -8.68
N PRO A 97 -4.00 -17.11 -7.59
CA PRO A 97 -4.58 -16.13 -6.65
C PRO A 97 -3.51 -15.39 -5.87
N ILE A 98 -3.85 -14.18 -5.41
CA ILE A 98 -2.96 -13.35 -4.59
C ILE A 98 -3.52 -13.04 -3.21
N GLY A 99 -4.74 -13.49 -2.90
CA GLY A 99 -5.42 -13.21 -1.65
C GLY A 99 -6.23 -11.92 -1.69
N LEU A 100 -7.16 -11.79 -0.74
CA LEU A 100 -8.10 -10.66 -0.72
C LEU A 100 -7.43 -9.33 -0.41
N ARG A 101 -6.52 -9.32 0.56
CA ARG A 101 -5.83 -8.11 0.98
C ARG A 101 -5.13 -7.44 -0.21
N ASP A 102 -4.31 -8.19 -0.92
CA ASP A 102 -3.53 -7.67 -2.05
C ASP A 102 -4.44 -7.31 -3.22
N THR A 103 -5.53 -8.08 -3.40
CA THR A 103 -6.52 -7.77 -4.44
C THR A 103 -7.17 -6.42 -4.19
N PHE A 104 -7.57 -6.12 -2.95
CA PHE A 104 -8.18 -4.84 -2.61
C PHE A 104 -7.21 -3.68 -2.84
N ILE A 105 -5.97 -3.84 -2.40
CA ILE A 105 -4.95 -2.79 -2.56
C ILE A 105 -4.68 -2.55 -4.05
N ALA A 106 -4.51 -3.62 -4.83
CA ALA A 106 -4.30 -3.52 -6.27
C ALA A 106 -5.46 -2.80 -6.97
N ALA A 107 -6.69 -3.13 -6.58
CA ALA A 107 -7.87 -2.52 -7.16
C ALA A 107 -7.95 -1.02 -6.83
N ILE A 108 -7.62 -0.64 -5.60
CA ILE A 108 -7.58 0.77 -5.22
C ILE A 108 -6.52 1.50 -6.05
N ALA A 109 -5.33 0.89 -6.19
CA ALA A 109 -4.26 1.49 -6.97
C ALA A 109 -4.70 1.73 -8.42
N LEU A 110 -5.29 0.74 -9.06
CA LEU A 110 -5.74 0.86 -10.45
C LEU A 110 -6.85 1.90 -10.61
N THR A 111 -7.84 1.92 -9.73
CA THR A 111 -8.94 2.88 -9.85
C THR A 111 -8.51 4.31 -9.53
N ARG A 112 -7.44 4.49 -8.77
CA ARG A 112 -6.87 5.80 -8.44
C ARG A 112 -5.70 6.19 -9.34
N ARG A 113 -5.35 5.34 -10.29
CA ARG A 113 -4.22 5.55 -11.21
C ARG A 113 -2.91 5.76 -10.45
N CYS A 114 -2.69 4.92 -9.46
CA CYS A 114 -1.47 4.94 -8.65
C CYS A 114 -0.59 3.76 -8.99
N SER A 115 0.72 3.97 -8.89
CA SER A 115 1.67 2.87 -8.79
C SER A 115 1.61 2.30 -7.38
N ILE A 116 2.11 1.10 -7.18
CA ILE A 116 2.27 0.55 -5.84
C ILE A 116 3.75 0.28 -5.56
N ALA A 117 4.22 0.76 -4.41
CA ALA A 117 5.55 0.45 -3.90
C ALA A 117 5.39 -0.62 -2.83
N THR A 118 6.05 -1.75 -3.03
CA THR A 118 5.88 -2.92 -2.17
C THR A 118 7.12 -3.80 -2.24
N LYS A 119 7.33 -4.60 -1.20
CA LYS A 119 8.32 -5.68 -1.23
C LYS A 119 7.70 -6.98 -1.72
N ASN A 120 6.37 -7.08 -1.76
CA ASN A 120 5.65 -8.27 -2.22
C ASN A 120 5.40 -8.20 -3.73
N ILE A 121 6.47 -8.10 -4.48
CA ILE A 121 6.44 -7.92 -5.93
C ILE A 121 5.76 -9.08 -6.63
N ALA A 122 6.01 -10.29 -6.17
CA ALA A 122 5.50 -11.51 -6.81
C ALA A 122 3.98 -11.52 -6.93
N HIS A 123 3.26 -11.02 -5.91
CA HIS A 123 1.80 -10.95 -5.94
C HIS A 123 1.31 -9.85 -6.86
N PHE A 124 1.82 -8.64 -6.68
CA PHE A 124 1.30 -7.49 -7.41
C PHE A 124 1.64 -7.51 -8.91
N LYS A 125 2.72 -8.16 -9.30
CA LYS A 125 3.07 -8.33 -10.71
C LYS A 125 2.06 -9.18 -11.48
N LYS A 126 1.28 -9.99 -10.80
CA LYS A 126 0.24 -10.81 -11.43
C LYS A 126 -0.97 -9.98 -11.87
N VAL A 127 -1.08 -8.76 -11.39
CA VAL A 127 -2.22 -7.88 -11.68
C VAL A 127 -1.93 -7.08 -12.95
N LYS A 128 -2.79 -7.26 -13.95
CA LYS A 128 -2.65 -6.58 -15.24
C LYS A 128 -2.74 -5.07 -15.07
N ASP A 129 -1.91 -4.34 -15.79
CA ASP A 129 -1.87 -2.88 -15.87
C ASP A 129 -1.43 -2.18 -14.58
N LEU A 130 -1.04 -2.91 -13.57
CA LEU A 130 -0.55 -2.32 -12.31
C LEU A 130 0.95 -2.07 -12.41
N ASN A 131 1.35 -0.82 -12.18
CA ASN A 131 2.77 -0.48 -12.11
C ASN A 131 3.30 -0.74 -10.70
N VAL A 132 4.29 -1.63 -10.59
CA VAL A 132 4.88 -2.04 -9.32
C VAL A 132 6.28 -1.45 -9.21
N ILE A 133 6.52 -0.72 -8.12
CA ILE A 133 7.80 -0.09 -7.82
C ILE A 133 8.51 -0.89 -6.73
N THR A 134 9.79 -1.16 -6.95
CA THR A 134 10.63 -1.87 -5.97
C THR A 134 11.63 -0.90 -5.34
N LEU A 135 12.10 -1.23 -4.14
CA LEU A 135 13.16 -0.46 -3.49
C LEU A 135 14.53 -0.88 -3.99
#